data_4455b34ac32c3dc98a0820552b022df7
#
_entry.id   4455b34ac32c3dc98a0820552b022df7
#
_cell.length_a   1.000
_cell.length_b   1.000
_cell.length_c   1.000
_cell.angle_alpha   90.00
_cell.angle_beta   90.00
_cell.angle_gamma   90.00
#
_symmetry.space_group_name_H-M   'P 1'
#
loop_
_entity.id
_entity.type
_entity.pdbx_description
1 polymer ?
#
loop_
_entity_poly.entity_id
_entity_poly.type
_entity_poly.pdbx_seq_one_letter_code
_entity_poly.pdbx_strand_id
1 'polypeptide(L)'
;MDPSYSKKSQGVFLKAQAILEKNNGRNVIFATGTPISNTAAEIWTFMRYLMPADTMKEYGIYYFDDFVRNFGNIQQMLEFTTSGKFKENNRFAGYVNLPELVRIWSGVSDTVLTKEAGGVKDKIPEMEGGKAQDLYLPQTRALRSIMKFVKNELEQYEQMSGKEKKENSHIPLTMYGIAKAAAVDARLVLSDTEDDPNSKTNEAVRQTLRSLKETADYKGTVAIFADNYQNKQSGFNLYDDIRDN
;
A
#
# COMPACT_ATOMS: atom_id res chain seq x y z
N MET A 1 -14.09 13.98 15.11
CA MET A 1 -13.78 13.35 13.81
C MET A 1 -14.93 12.47 13.45
N ASP A 2 -15.67 12.79 12.44
CA ASP A 2 -16.80 11.99 11.98
C ASP A 2 -16.21 10.84 11.16
N PRO A 3 -16.16 9.61 11.69
CA PRO A 3 -15.55 8.51 10.96
C PRO A 3 -16.54 8.08 9.89
N SER A 4 -16.27 8.42 8.65
CA SER A 4 -16.97 7.82 7.51
C SER A 4 -16.61 6.33 7.43
N TYR A 5 -17.15 5.55 8.36
CA TYR A 5 -17.02 4.10 8.28
C TYR A 5 -17.70 3.61 7.01
N SER A 6 -16.97 2.87 6.19
CA SER A 6 -17.62 2.20 5.08
C SER A 6 -18.69 1.24 5.66
N LYS A 7 -19.87 1.20 5.08
CA LYS A 7 -20.96 0.31 5.52
C LYS A 7 -20.51 -1.15 5.58
N LYS A 8 -19.59 -1.56 4.71
CA LYS A 8 -19.00 -2.90 4.70
C LYS A 8 -18.14 -3.16 5.94
N SER A 9 -17.22 -2.26 6.27
CA SER A 9 -16.35 -2.39 7.45
C SER A 9 -17.17 -2.45 8.74
N GLN A 10 -18.15 -1.56 8.88
CA GLN A 10 -19.05 -1.58 10.04
C GLN A 10 -19.87 -2.88 10.11
N GLY A 11 -20.40 -3.36 8.99
CA GLY A 11 -21.15 -4.62 8.94
C GLY A 11 -20.31 -5.83 9.34
N VAL A 12 -19.05 -5.91 8.89
CA VAL A 12 -18.12 -6.98 9.29
C VAL A 12 -17.80 -6.89 10.78
N PHE A 13 -17.53 -5.68 11.29
CA PHE A 13 -17.24 -5.46 12.71
C PHE A 13 -18.39 -5.93 13.62
N LEU A 14 -19.61 -5.50 13.35
CA LEU A 14 -20.78 -5.88 14.15
C LEU A 14 -21.01 -7.40 14.13
N LYS A 15 -20.83 -8.05 12.98
CA LYS A 15 -20.94 -9.51 12.87
C LYS A 15 -19.85 -10.21 13.66
N ALA A 16 -18.59 -9.75 13.57
CA ALA A 16 -17.48 -10.31 14.35
C ALA A 16 -17.76 -10.21 15.84
N GLN A 17 -18.18 -9.05 16.35
CA GLN A 17 -18.52 -8.87 17.77
C GLN A 17 -19.67 -9.76 18.20
N ALA A 18 -20.75 -9.86 17.42
CA ALA A 18 -21.87 -10.74 17.74
C ALA A 18 -21.47 -12.24 17.79
N ILE A 19 -20.52 -12.66 16.95
CA ILE A 19 -19.99 -14.03 16.98
C ILE A 19 -19.14 -14.24 18.23
N LEU A 20 -18.27 -13.30 18.58
CA LEU A 20 -17.42 -13.37 19.77
C LEU A 20 -18.25 -13.45 21.04
N GLU A 21 -19.27 -12.58 21.19
CA GLU A 21 -20.18 -12.59 22.33
C GLU A 21 -20.88 -13.94 22.46
N LYS A 22 -21.42 -14.47 21.36
CA LYS A 22 -22.17 -15.73 21.35
C LYS A 22 -21.32 -16.97 21.62
N ASN A 23 -20.01 -16.88 21.37
CA ASN A 23 -19.08 -18.03 21.41
C ASN A 23 -17.92 -17.85 22.40
N ASN A 24 -18.13 -17.07 23.47
CA ASN A 24 -17.11 -16.84 24.50
C ASN A 24 -15.75 -16.37 23.93
N GLY A 25 -15.79 -15.39 23.05
CA GLY A 25 -14.60 -14.81 22.44
C GLY A 25 -13.94 -15.65 21.33
N ARG A 26 -14.68 -16.60 20.72
CA ARG A 26 -14.14 -17.53 19.73
C ARG A 26 -14.88 -17.46 18.39
N ASN A 27 -14.39 -18.21 17.40
CA ASN A 27 -14.99 -18.44 16.07
C ASN A 27 -14.92 -17.25 15.11
N VAL A 28 -14.01 -16.31 15.34
CA VAL A 28 -13.61 -15.30 14.37
C VAL A 28 -12.14 -15.49 14.02
N ILE A 29 -11.82 -15.72 12.75
CA ILE A 29 -10.45 -15.95 12.26
C ILE A 29 -10.20 -15.04 11.09
N PHE A 30 -9.08 -14.30 11.14
CA PHE A 30 -8.50 -13.57 10.02
C PHE A 30 -7.16 -14.16 9.65
N ALA A 31 -6.90 -14.33 8.35
CA ALA A 31 -5.62 -14.76 7.84
C ALA A 31 -5.04 -13.70 6.89
N THR A 32 -3.81 -13.31 7.10
CA THR A 32 -3.11 -12.33 6.26
C THR A 32 -1.61 -12.60 6.28
N GLY A 33 -0.94 -12.35 5.16
CA GLY A 33 0.53 -12.36 5.10
C GLY A 33 1.16 -11.01 5.49
N THR A 34 0.35 -9.95 5.64
CA THR A 34 0.81 -8.58 5.90
C THR A 34 -0.08 -7.89 6.92
N PRO A 35 0.00 -8.26 8.22
CA PRO A 35 -0.91 -7.73 9.24
C PRO A 35 -0.70 -6.23 9.50
N ILE A 36 0.49 -5.70 9.22
CA ILE A 36 0.81 -4.28 9.34
C ILE A 36 1.41 -3.84 8.02
N SER A 37 0.67 -3.05 7.24
CA SER A 37 1.09 -2.62 5.90
C SER A 37 1.21 -1.10 5.75
N ASN A 38 0.32 -0.33 6.38
CA ASN A 38 0.27 1.13 6.21
C ASN A 38 0.61 1.88 7.50
N THR A 39 0.14 1.40 8.64
CA THR A 39 0.36 2.07 9.92
C THR A 39 0.39 1.08 11.07
N ALA A 40 1.21 1.38 12.06
CA ALA A 40 1.26 0.61 13.30
C ALA A 40 -0.10 0.54 14.03
N ALA A 41 -1.01 1.48 13.78
CA ALA A 41 -2.37 1.46 14.33
C ALA A 41 -3.24 0.28 13.82
N GLU A 42 -2.81 -0.46 12.81
CA GLU A 42 -3.56 -1.61 12.27
C GLU A 42 -3.71 -2.73 13.30
N ILE A 43 -2.76 -2.92 14.22
CA ILE A 43 -2.90 -3.88 15.34
C ILE A 43 -4.13 -3.56 16.19
N TRP A 44 -4.39 -2.28 16.51
CA TRP A 44 -5.61 -1.87 17.18
C TRP A 44 -6.87 -2.33 16.42
N THR A 45 -6.85 -2.19 15.09
CA THR A 45 -7.99 -2.61 14.27
C THR A 45 -8.21 -4.12 14.38
N PHE A 46 -7.15 -4.93 14.28
CA PHE A 46 -7.28 -6.38 14.46
C PHE A 46 -7.76 -6.76 15.86
N MET A 47 -7.21 -6.15 16.91
CA MET A 47 -7.65 -6.41 18.28
C MET A 47 -9.16 -6.16 18.45
N ARG A 48 -9.69 -5.07 17.89
CA ARG A 48 -11.12 -4.77 17.93
C ARG A 48 -11.99 -5.84 17.26
N TYR A 49 -11.49 -6.54 16.25
CA TYR A 49 -12.25 -7.58 15.55
C TYR A 49 -12.10 -8.96 16.19
N LEU A 50 -11.01 -9.21 16.91
CA LEU A 50 -10.65 -10.53 17.43
C LEU A 50 -10.85 -10.67 18.93
N MET A 51 -11.01 -9.58 19.66
CA MET A 51 -11.19 -9.57 21.10
C MET A 51 -12.59 -9.06 21.47
N PRO A 52 -13.27 -9.71 22.44
CA PRO A 52 -14.46 -9.13 23.06
C PRO A 52 -14.15 -7.76 23.67
N ALA A 53 -15.11 -6.85 23.57
CA ALA A 53 -14.93 -5.49 24.09
C ALA A 53 -14.59 -5.46 25.59
N ASP A 54 -15.16 -6.38 26.38
CA ASP A 54 -14.88 -6.45 27.82
C ASP A 54 -13.45 -6.92 28.11
N THR A 55 -12.91 -7.85 27.32
CA THR A 55 -11.50 -8.25 27.43
C THR A 55 -10.56 -7.07 27.15
N MET A 56 -10.86 -6.23 26.18
CA MET A 56 -10.06 -5.02 25.91
C MET A 56 -10.12 -4.04 27.08
N LYS A 57 -11.27 -3.89 27.72
CA LYS A 57 -11.44 -3.04 28.92
C LYS A 57 -10.61 -3.53 30.12
N GLU A 58 -10.44 -4.85 30.29
CA GLU A 58 -9.58 -5.43 31.32
C GLU A 58 -8.12 -4.98 31.18
N TYR A 59 -7.68 -4.70 29.93
CA TYR A 59 -6.37 -4.11 29.63
C TYR A 59 -6.34 -2.58 29.68
N GLY A 60 -7.43 -1.92 30.11
CA GLY A 60 -7.55 -0.47 30.14
C GLY A 60 -7.67 0.18 28.76
N ILE A 61 -8.12 -0.57 27.76
CA ILE A 61 -8.24 -0.12 26.37
C ILE A 61 -9.72 -0.04 26.00
N TYR A 62 -10.30 1.14 26.14
CA TYR A 62 -11.70 1.41 25.80
C TYR A 62 -11.84 1.98 24.40
N TYR A 63 -10.92 2.87 24.03
CA TYR A 63 -10.91 3.61 22.75
C TYR A 63 -9.51 3.58 22.12
N PHE A 64 -9.44 4.03 20.90
CA PHE A 64 -8.17 4.16 20.18
C PHE A 64 -7.16 5.05 20.92
N ASP A 65 -7.65 6.11 21.54
CA ASP A 65 -6.79 7.03 22.30
C ASP A 65 -6.12 6.36 23.52
N ASP A 66 -6.80 5.41 24.15
CA ASP A 66 -6.21 4.62 25.24
C ASP A 66 -5.12 3.68 24.70
N PHE A 67 -5.37 3.04 23.56
CA PHE A 67 -4.36 2.22 22.88
C PHE A 67 -3.12 3.06 22.52
N VAL A 68 -3.33 4.23 21.94
CA VAL A 68 -2.23 5.15 21.58
C VAL A 68 -1.47 5.60 22.83
N ARG A 69 -2.15 5.92 23.92
CA ARG A 69 -1.53 6.32 25.17
C ARG A 69 -0.67 5.23 25.79
N ASN A 70 -1.13 3.99 25.72
CA ASN A 70 -0.44 2.84 26.35
C ASN A 70 0.69 2.30 25.46
N PHE A 71 0.53 2.35 24.13
CA PHE A 71 1.42 1.64 23.19
C PHE A 71 1.94 2.50 22.05
N GLY A 72 1.43 3.71 21.86
CA GLY A 72 1.77 4.55 20.71
C GLY A 72 3.02 5.39 20.92
N ASN A 73 3.97 5.30 20.01
CA ASN A 73 5.04 6.28 19.85
C ASN A 73 4.62 7.26 18.76
N ILE A 74 4.13 8.43 19.17
CA ILE A 74 3.74 9.50 18.26
C ILE A 74 4.92 10.43 18.05
N GLN A 75 5.32 10.62 16.79
CA GLN A 75 6.39 11.52 16.40
C GLN A 75 5.88 12.56 15.40
N GLN A 76 6.39 13.78 15.52
CA GLN A 76 6.24 14.78 14.47
C GLN A 76 7.18 14.43 13.32
N MET A 77 6.61 14.24 12.15
CA MET A 77 7.36 13.95 10.93
C MET A 77 7.09 15.02 9.89
N LEU A 78 8.16 15.51 9.29
CA LEU A 78 8.07 16.41 8.14
C LEU A 78 7.79 15.59 6.90
N GLU A 79 6.59 15.72 6.35
CA GLU A 79 6.13 14.96 5.19
C GLU A 79 6.05 15.85 3.97
N PHE A 80 6.46 15.30 2.85
CA PHE A 80 6.31 15.95 1.56
C PHE A 80 4.87 15.75 1.07
N THR A 81 4.15 16.84 0.86
CA THR A 81 2.78 16.79 0.35
C THR A 81 2.77 16.53 -1.15
N THR A 82 1.65 16.04 -1.67
CA THR A 82 1.44 15.85 -3.11
C THR A 82 1.61 17.12 -3.93
N SER A 83 1.44 18.29 -3.32
CA SER A 83 1.68 19.61 -3.93
C SER A 83 3.13 20.08 -3.91
N GLY A 84 4.04 19.28 -3.37
CA GLY A 84 5.46 19.62 -3.32
C GLY A 84 5.88 20.52 -2.15
N LYS A 85 5.04 20.63 -1.11
CA LYS A 85 5.35 21.38 0.11
C LYS A 85 5.64 20.43 1.26
N PHE A 86 6.42 20.89 2.24
CA PHE A 86 6.59 20.18 3.49
C PHE A 86 5.48 20.55 4.47
N LYS A 87 4.95 19.54 5.16
CA LYS A 87 3.98 19.71 6.24
C LYS A 87 4.37 18.81 7.41
N GLU A 88 4.32 19.38 8.61
CA GLU A 88 4.48 18.61 9.84
C GLU A 88 3.17 17.88 10.18
N ASN A 89 3.26 16.59 10.36
CA ASN A 89 2.16 15.76 10.79
C ASN A 89 2.59 14.85 11.95
N ASN A 90 1.69 14.66 12.90
CA ASN A 90 1.87 13.66 13.94
C ASN A 90 1.58 12.29 13.35
N ARG A 91 2.54 11.37 13.44
CA ARG A 91 2.43 10.00 12.95
C ARG A 91 2.65 9.00 14.06
N PHE A 92 1.90 7.91 13.99
CA PHE A 92 2.15 6.74 14.79
C PHE A 92 3.42 6.06 14.24
N ALA A 93 4.58 6.42 14.78
CA ALA A 93 5.89 6.00 14.25
C ALA A 93 6.31 4.61 14.71
N GLY A 94 5.72 4.08 15.78
CA GLY A 94 6.06 2.78 16.31
C GLY A 94 5.37 2.53 17.66
N TYR A 95 5.85 1.53 18.39
CA TYR A 95 5.29 1.14 19.67
C TYR A 95 6.21 1.47 20.84
N VAL A 96 5.59 1.82 21.95
CA VAL A 96 6.18 1.79 23.31
C VAL A 96 5.56 0.61 24.06
N ASN A 97 6.16 0.20 25.17
CA ASN A 97 5.67 -0.92 25.98
C ASN A 97 5.39 -2.21 25.16
N LEU A 98 6.31 -2.49 24.22
CA LEU A 98 6.18 -3.59 23.28
C LEU A 98 6.00 -4.98 23.96
N PRO A 99 6.67 -5.32 25.09
CA PRO A 99 6.48 -6.61 25.74
C PRO A 99 5.02 -6.85 26.15
N GLU A 100 4.35 -5.85 26.70
CA GLU A 100 2.95 -5.96 27.11
C GLU A 100 2.02 -6.06 25.88
N LEU A 101 2.26 -5.26 24.85
CA LEU A 101 1.50 -5.35 23.60
C LEU A 101 1.62 -6.74 22.97
N VAL A 102 2.84 -7.29 22.91
CA VAL A 102 3.06 -8.64 22.37
C VAL A 102 2.34 -9.70 23.22
N ARG A 103 2.35 -9.57 24.53
CA ARG A 103 1.64 -10.48 25.43
C ARG A 103 0.12 -10.49 25.15
N ILE A 104 -0.48 -9.31 25.01
CA ILE A 104 -1.91 -9.17 24.67
C ILE A 104 -2.18 -9.72 23.27
N TRP A 105 -1.37 -9.34 22.30
CA TRP A 105 -1.50 -9.75 20.90
C TRP A 105 -1.38 -11.27 20.72
N SER A 106 -0.44 -11.90 21.39
CA SER A 106 -0.24 -13.36 21.36
C SER A 106 -1.43 -14.16 21.89
N GLY A 107 -2.30 -13.51 22.69
CA GLY A 107 -3.54 -14.14 23.15
C GLY A 107 -4.59 -14.34 22.05
N VAL A 108 -4.47 -13.63 20.93
CA VAL A 108 -5.45 -13.65 19.81
C VAL A 108 -4.79 -13.84 18.44
N SER A 109 -3.48 -14.02 18.39
CA SER A 109 -2.75 -14.20 17.13
C SER A 109 -1.82 -15.40 17.17
N ASP A 110 -1.70 -16.05 16.04
CA ASP A 110 -0.66 -17.03 15.74
C ASP A 110 0.17 -16.53 14.57
N THR A 111 1.48 -16.46 14.73
CA THR A 111 2.39 -15.88 13.73
C THR A 111 3.42 -16.90 13.32
N VAL A 112 3.43 -17.24 12.03
CA VAL A 112 4.43 -18.10 11.42
C VAL A 112 5.30 -17.28 10.48
N LEU A 113 6.58 -17.14 10.79
CA LEU A 113 7.52 -16.45 9.90
C LEU A 113 7.97 -17.37 8.76
N THR A 114 8.30 -16.79 7.61
CA THR A 114 8.77 -17.54 6.42
C THR A 114 9.94 -18.50 6.76
N LYS A 115 10.84 -18.09 7.65
CA LYS A 115 11.95 -18.93 8.13
C LYS A 115 11.53 -20.10 9.03
N GLU A 116 10.33 -20.05 9.59
CA GLU A 116 9.73 -21.06 10.48
C GLU A 116 8.77 -21.98 9.73
N ALA A 117 8.24 -21.51 8.58
CA ALA A 117 7.44 -22.30 7.67
C ALA A 117 8.35 -23.33 6.96
N GLY A 118 8.50 -24.50 7.57
CA GLY A 118 9.45 -25.54 7.17
C GLY A 118 9.50 -25.81 5.66
N GLY A 119 10.71 -25.86 5.10
CA GLY A 119 10.99 -26.23 3.71
C GLY A 119 10.82 -25.11 2.67
N VAL A 120 10.41 -23.90 3.05
CA VAL A 120 10.30 -22.78 2.12
C VAL A 120 11.65 -22.07 1.95
N LYS A 121 12.42 -21.91 3.01
CA LYS A 121 13.70 -21.19 2.98
C LYS A 121 14.70 -21.81 1.99
N ASP A 122 14.78 -23.12 1.96
CA ASP A 122 15.72 -23.87 1.09
C ASP A 122 15.29 -23.90 -0.38
N LYS A 123 14.06 -23.43 -0.68
CA LYS A 123 13.49 -23.35 -2.03
C LYS A 123 13.49 -21.94 -2.60
N ILE A 124 13.81 -20.92 -1.81
CA ILE A 124 13.89 -19.54 -2.29
C ILE A 124 15.31 -19.34 -2.84
N PRO A 125 15.47 -19.05 -4.15
CA PRO A 125 16.77 -18.76 -4.71
C PRO A 125 17.42 -17.57 -4.01
N GLU A 126 18.72 -17.63 -3.83
CA GLU A 126 19.46 -16.46 -3.37
C GLU A 126 19.44 -15.37 -4.42
N MET A 127 19.27 -14.13 -3.99
CA MET A 127 19.27 -12.98 -4.88
C MET A 127 20.70 -12.63 -5.26
N GLU A 128 20.97 -12.49 -6.54
CA GLU A 128 22.27 -12.07 -7.04
C GLU A 128 22.68 -10.72 -6.42
N GLY A 129 23.86 -10.65 -5.83
CA GLY A 129 24.31 -9.46 -5.09
C GLY A 129 23.61 -9.21 -3.76
N GLY A 130 22.74 -10.12 -3.29
CA GLY A 130 22.09 -10.09 -1.97
C GLY A 130 21.00 -9.04 -1.77
N LYS A 131 20.70 -8.22 -2.78
CA LYS A 131 19.66 -7.16 -2.71
C LYS A 131 19.06 -6.85 -4.09
N ALA A 132 17.84 -6.32 -4.07
CA ALA A 132 17.18 -5.82 -5.28
C ALA A 132 18.00 -4.69 -5.94
N GLN A 133 17.97 -4.66 -7.26
CA GLN A 133 18.60 -3.60 -8.05
C GLN A 133 17.54 -2.57 -8.47
N ASP A 134 17.80 -1.30 -8.19
CA ASP A 134 16.95 -0.20 -8.60
C ASP A 134 17.46 0.40 -9.93
N LEU A 135 16.59 0.38 -10.95
CA LEU A 135 16.88 1.02 -12.25
C LEU A 135 16.19 2.38 -12.31
N TYR A 136 16.98 3.43 -12.44
CA TYR A 136 16.51 4.80 -12.57
C TYR A 136 16.55 5.23 -14.05
N LEU A 137 15.39 5.63 -14.55
CA LEU A 137 15.25 6.11 -15.92
C LEU A 137 15.00 7.62 -15.94
N PRO A 138 15.52 8.34 -16.95
CA PRO A 138 15.19 9.75 -17.13
C PRO A 138 13.70 9.92 -17.45
N GLN A 139 13.13 11.03 -17.02
CA GLN A 139 11.74 11.34 -17.33
C GLN A 139 11.55 11.54 -18.84
N THR A 140 10.58 10.86 -19.42
CA THR A 140 10.17 11.08 -20.81
C THR A 140 9.52 12.46 -20.98
N ARG A 141 9.42 12.96 -22.21
CA ARG A 141 8.79 14.25 -22.51
C ARG A 141 7.32 14.25 -22.10
N ALA A 142 6.60 13.17 -22.42
CA ALA A 142 5.19 13.01 -22.08
C ALA A 142 5.00 12.99 -20.56
N LEU A 143 5.80 12.23 -19.81
CA LEU A 143 5.76 12.21 -18.36
C LEU A 143 5.95 13.61 -17.75
N ARG A 144 6.91 14.39 -18.23
CA ARG A 144 7.15 15.77 -17.75
C ARG A 144 5.92 16.66 -17.95
N SER A 145 5.25 16.53 -19.09
CA SER A 145 4.02 17.30 -19.37
C SER A 145 2.89 16.91 -18.45
N ILE A 146 2.67 15.60 -18.21
CA ILE A 146 1.66 15.10 -17.28
C ILE A 146 1.97 15.54 -15.86
N MET A 147 3.22 15.46 -15.41
CA MET A 147 3.61 15.90 -14.07
C MET A 147 3.40 17.40 -13.85
N LYS A 148 3.60 18.23 -14.89
CA LYS A 148 3.27 19.66 -14.84
C LYS A 148 1.76 19.89 -14.67
N PHE A 149 0.94 19.14 -15.41
CA PHE A 149 -0.52 19.19 -15.26
C PHE A 149 -0.93 18.77 -13.83
N VAL A 150 -0.46 17.62 -13.36
CA VAL A 150 -0.74 17.12 -12.00
C VAL A 150 -0.39 18.16 -10.94
N LYS A 151 0.79 18.77 -11.07
CA LYS A 151 1.22 19.81 -10.13
C LYS A 151 0.27 21.02 -10.13
N ASN A 152 -0.11 21.51 -11.30
CA ASN A 152 -1.03 22.65 -11.41
C ASN A 152 -2.40 22.34 -10.77
N GLU A 153 -2.98 21.18 -11.02
CA GLU A 153 -4.25 20.75 -10.43
C GLU A 153 -4.18 20.67 -8.90
N LEU A 154 -3.08 20.13 -8.36
CA LEU A 154 -2.87 20.06 -6.93
C LEU A 154 -2.66 21.46 -6.29
N GLU A 155 -1.97 22.37 -6.97
CA GLU A 155 -1.83 23.75 -6.52
C GLU A 155 -3.17 24.50 -6.51
N GLN A 156 -4.02 24.30 -7.52
CA GLN A 156 -5.38 24.85 -7.55
C GLN A 156 -6.23 24.26 -6.41
N TYR A 157 -6.17 22.94 -6.19
CA TYR A 157 -6.87 22.31 -5.08
C TYR A 157 -6.45 22.89 -3.73
N GLU A 158 -5.15 23.18 -3.53
CA GLU A 158 -4.69 23.77 -2.28
C GLU A 158 -5.21 25.19 -2.02
N GLN A 159 -5.49 25.95 -3.06
CA GLN A 159 -6.04 27.32 -2.96
C GLN A 159 -7.55 27.31 -2.71
N MET A 160 -8.24 26.20 -2.87
CA MET A 160 -9.68 26.07 -2.62
C MET A 160 -10.04 26.33 -1.15
N SER A 161 -11.23 26.87 -0.92
CA SER A 161 -11.82 26.99 0.42
C SER A 161 -12.08 25.62 1.05
N GLY A 162 -12.27 25.57 2.36
CA GLY A 162 -12.55 24.32 3.08
C GLY A 162 -13.80 23.60 2.57
N LYS A 163 -14.82 24.33 2.12
CA LYS A 163 -16.04 23.76 1.52
C LYS A 163 -15.75 23.13 0.16
N GLU A 164 -15.08 23.85 -0.72
CA GLU A 164 -14.70 23.36 -2.05
C GLU A 164 -13.76 22.14 -1.96
N LYS A 165 -12.78 22.13 -1.03
CA LYS A 165 -11.94 20.96 -0.78
C LYS A 165 -12.70 19.72 -0.36
N LYS A 166 -13.78 19.90 0.42
CA LYS A 166 -14.65 18.78 0.82
C LYS A 166 -15.41 18.21 -0.37
N GLU A 167 -15.94 19.06 -1.23
CA GLU A 167 -16.66 18.69 -2.45
C GLU A 167 -15.72 18.02 -3.48
N ASN A 168 -14.48 18.50 -3.56
CA ASN A 168 -13.45 18.03 -4.50
C ASN A 168 -12.39 17.12 -3.85
N SER A 169 -12.73 16.44 -2.77
CA SER A 169 -11.80 15.60 -2.01
C SER A 169 -11.16 14.44 -2.80
N HIS A 170 -11.71 14.11 -3.96
CA HIS A 170 -11.18 13.08 -4.88
C HIS A 170 -9.96 13.56 -5.68
N ILE A 171 -9.77 14.87 -5.90
CA ILE A 171 -8.71 15.42 -6.77
C ILE A 171 -7.32 14.92 -6.38
N PRO A 172 -6.85 15.00 -5.11
CA PRO A 172 -5.50 14.55 -4.78
C PRO A 172 -5.26 13.07 -5.09
N LEU A 173 -6.24 12.21 -4.82
CA LEU A 173 -6.12 10.78 -5.10
C LEU A 173 -6.12 10.50 -6.60
N THR A 174 -6.96 11.21 -7.37
CA THR A 174 -7.01 11.10 -8.83
C THR A 174 -5.68 11.55 -9.45
N MET A 175 -5.15 12.70 -9.04
CA MET A 175 -3.87 13.21 -9.52
C MET A 175 -2.71 12.28 -9.18
N TYR A 176 -2.69 11.70 -7.98
CA TYR A 176 -1.72 10.69 -7.59
C TYR A 176 -1.83 9.44 -8.48
N GLY A 177 -3.05 8.97 -8.78
CA GLY A 177 -3.27 7.84 -9.69
C GLY A 177 -2.74 8.11 -11.10
N ILE A 178 -3.02 9.30 -11.64
CA ILE A 178 -2.51 9.75 -12.96
C ILE A 178 -0.98 9.78 -12.96
N ALA A 179 -0.37 10.39 -11.94
CA ALA A 179 1.08 10.48 -11.83
C ALA A 179 1.72 9.08 -11.74
N LYS A 180 1.14 8.18 -10.94
CA LYS A 180 1.62 6.80 -10.79
C LYS A 180 1.54 6.02 -12.10
N ALA A 181 0.42 6.11 -12.81
CA ALA A 181 0.24 5.44 -14.10
C ALA A 181 1.20 6.00 -15.17
N ALA A 182 1.27 7.33 -15.31
CA ALA A 182 2.15 8.00 -16.26
C ALA A 182 3.65 7.71 -15.99
N ALA A 183 4.02 7.50 -14.72
CA ALA A 183 5.39 7.13 -14.36
C ALA A 183 5.78 5.72 -14.83
N VAL A 184 4.83 4.85 -15.11
CA VAL A 184 5.06 3.54 -15.74
C VAL A 184 5.15 3.73 -17.25
N ASP A 185 4.06 4.25 -17.84
CA ASP A 185 3.97 4.55 -19.26
C ASP A 185 2.92 5.64 -19.52
N ALA A 186 3.25 6.66 -20.31
CA ALA A 186 2.34 7.77 -20.59
C ALA A 186 1.06 7.33 -21.31
N ARG A 187 1.13 6.25 -22.10
CA ARG A 187 -0.01 5.65 -22.82
C ARG A 187 -1.09 5.11 -21.88
N LEU A 188 -0.76 4.86 -20.61
CA LEU A 188 -1.74 4.50 -19.57
C LEU A 188 -2.68 5.66 -19.18
N VAL A 189 -2.30 6.90 -19.51
CA VAL A 189 -3.04 8.12 -19.16
C VAL A 189 -3.56 8.86 -20.39
N LEU A 190 -2.73 8.95 -21.44
CA LEU A 190 -3.03 9.67 -22.67
C LEU A 190 -3.29 8.70 -23.81
N SER A 191 -4.44 8.83 -24.46
CA SER A 191 -4.85 7.92 -25.55
C SER A 191 -4.05 8.08 -26.82
N ASP A 192 -3.57 9.31 -27.10
CA ASP A 192 -2.90 9.67 -28.36
C ASP A 192 -1.39 9.87 -28.19
N THR A 193 -0.78 9.17 -27.24
CA THR A 193 0.65 9.24 -26.99
C THR A 193 1.37 8.11 -27.71
N GLU A 194 2.39 8.46 -28.48
CA GLU A 194 3.28 7.49 -29.11
C GLU A 194 4.12 6.75 -28.06
N ASP A 195 4.60 5.59 -28.44
CA ASP A 195 5.54 4.83 -27.61
C ASP A 195 6.86 5.60 -27.45
N ASP A 196 7.34 5.70 -26.20
CA ASP A 196 8.62 6.31 -25.90
C ASP A 196 9.64 5.20 -25.59
N PRO A 197 10.71 5.05 -26.39
CA PRO A 197 11.71 3.99 -26.16
C PRO A 197 12.40 4.08 -24.79
N ASN A 198 12.28 5.20 -24.08
CA ASN A 198 12.80 5.38 -22.73
C ASN A 198 11.71 5.18 -21.65
N SER A 199 10.55 4.67 -22.00
CA SER A 199 9.51 4.31 -21.02
C SER A 199 9.99 3.19 -20.11
N LYS A 200 9.39 3.07 -18.91
CA LYS A 200 9.67 1.93 -18.04
C LYS A 200 9.21 0.61 -18.64
N THR A 201 8.17 0.64 -19.47
CA THR A 201 7.68 -0.53 -20.21
C THR A 201 8.76 -1.07 -21.12
N ASN A 202 9.33 -0.20 -21.97
CA ASN A 202 10.39 -0.60 -22.90
C ASN A 202 11.67 -1.05 -22.17
N GLU A 203 11.99 -0.44 -21.04
CA GLU A 203 13.11 -0.91 -20.22
C GLU A 203 12.83 -2.29 -19.60
N ALA A 204 11.62 -2.53 -19.14
CA ALA A 204 11.23 -3.86 -18.64
C ALA A 204 11.36 -4.93 -19.73
N VAL A 205 10.96 -4.64 -20.97
CA VAL A 205 11.20 -5.53 -22.13
C VAL A 205 12.68 -5.81 -22.32
N ARG A 206 13.53 -4.75 -22.38
CA ARG A 206 14.98 -4.91 -22.54
C ARG A 206 15.61 -5.78 -21.44
N GLN A 207 15.26 -5.55 -20.19
CA GLN A 207 15.75 -6.34 -19.06
C GLN A 207 15.25 -7.77 -19.11
N THR A 208 14.01 -7.98 -19.51
CA THR A 208 13.43 -9.32 -19.70
C THR A 208 14.19 -10.10 -20.78
N LEU A 209 14.37 -9.51 -21.94
CA LEU A 209 15.11 -10.15 -23.04
C LEU A 209 16.57 -10.44 -22.65
N ARG A 210 17.20 -9.52 -21.93
CA ARG A 210 18.54 -9.73 -21.38
C ARG A 210 18.57 -10.93 -20.43
N SER A 211 17.69 -10.96 -19.44
CA SER A 211 17.62 -12.05 -18.45
C SER A 211 17.33 -13.40 -19.10
N LEU A 212 16.41 -13.46 -20.06
CA LEU A 212 16.11 -14.69 -20.79
C LEU A 212 17.32 -15.18 -21.57
N LYS A 213 18.10 -14.28 -22.18
CA LYS A 213 19.34 -14.61 -22.90
C LYS A 213 20.42 -15.13 -21.95
N GLU A 214 20.62 -14.46 -20.82
CA GLU A 214 21.61 -14.84 -19.80
C GLU A 214 21.29 -16.17 -19.12
N THR A 215 20.00 -16.53 -19.06
CA THR A 215 19.51 -17.77 -18.42
C THR A 215 19.09 -18.86 -19.39
N ALA A 216 19.44 -18.73 -20.68
CA ALA A 216 18.99 -19.65 -21.72
C ALA A 216 19.38 -21.11 -21.47
N ASP A 217 20.57 -21.34 -20.89
CA ASP A 217 21.12 -22.67 -20.65
C ASP A 217 20.29 -23.49 -19.64
N TYR A 218 19.66 -22.81 -18.67
CA TYR A 218 18.84 -23.46 -17.64
C TYR A 218 17.36 -23.08 -17.70
N LYS A 219 16.91 -22.44 -18.79
CA LYS A 219 15.53 -22.05 -19.07
C LYS A 219 14.94 -21.18 -17.95
N GLY A 220 15.64 -20.11 -17.58
CA GLY A 220 15.17 -19.15 -16.60
C GLY A 220 13.84 -18.52 -16.99
N THR A 221 13.05 -18.10 -16.01
CA THR A 221 11.76 -17.43 -16.20
C THR A 221 11.78 -16.05 -15.58
N VAL A 222 11.05 -15.11 -16.21
CA VAL A 222 10.90 -13.74 -15.73
C VAL A 222 9.43 -13.47 -15.42
N ALA A 223 9.15 -12.86 -14.28
CA ALA A 223 7.80 -12.42 -13.92
C ALA A 223 7.79 -10.89 -13.83
N ILE A 224 6.84 -10.26 -14.51
CA ILE A 224 6.64 -8.81 -14.53
C ILE A 224 5.36 -8.48 -13.80
N PHE A 225 5.44 -7.56 -12.82
CA PHE A 225 4.30 -7.10 -12.03
C PHE A 225 4.10 -5.60 -12.24
N ALA A 226 2.88 -5.18 -12.55
CA ALA A 226 2.49 -3.78 -12.69
C ALA A 226 1.13 -3.53 -12.05
N ASP A 227 1.02 -2.53 -11.15
CA ASP A 227 -0.24 -2.15 -10.52
C ASP A 227 -1.21 -1.48 -11.50
N ASN A 228 -0.69 -0.67 -12.43
CA ASN A 228 -1.44 -0.01 -13.50
C ASN A 228 -1.01 -0.62 -14.82
N TYR A 229 -1.92 -1.24 -15.52
CA TYR A 229 -1.60 -1.99 -16.75
C TYR A 229 -2.53 -1.68 -17.93
N GLN A 230 -3.62 -0.93 -17.72
CA GLN A 230 -4.60 -0.69 -18.77
C GLN A 230 -5.12 0.74 -18.78
N ASN A 231 -5.18 1.34 -19.95
CA ASN A 231 -5.96 2.53 -20.25
C ASN A 231 -7.30 2.12 -20.89
N LYS A 232 -8.39 2.23 -20.13
CA LYS A 232 -9.72 1.83 -20.59
C LYS A 232 -10.28 2.68 -21.72
N GLN A 233 -9.78 3.89 -21.91
CA GLN A 233 -10.25 4.81 -22.96
C GLN A 233 -9.63 4.48 -24.31
N SER A 234 -8.31 4.24 -24.35
CA SER A 234 -7.60 3.90 -25.59
C SER A 234 -7.56 2.40 -25.88
N GLY A 235 -7.85 1.57 -24.88
CA GLY A 235 -7.67 0.12 -24.96
C GLY A 235 -6.22 -0.34 -24.77
N PHE A 236 -5.28 0.58 -24.53
CA PHE A 236 -3.88 0.22 -24.31
C PHE A 236 -3.73 -0.70 -23.09
N ASN A 237 -3.03 -1.81 -23.27
CA ASN A 237 -2.73 -2.80 -22.23
C ASN A 237 -1.21 -3.04 -22.17
N LEU A 238 -0.62 -2.77 -21.03
CA LEU A 238 0.80 -2.90 -20.79
C LEU A 238 1.33 -4.32 -21.02
N TYR A 239 0.58 -5.33 -20.58
CA TYR A 239 1.00 -6.73 -20.72
C TYR A 239 0.93 -7.23 -22.15
N ASP A 240 -0.05 -6.73 -22.92
CA ASP A 240 -0.13 -7.03 -24.36
C ASP A 240 1.03 -6.37 -25.09
N ASP A 241 1.33 -5.11 -24.78
CA ASP A 241 2.46 -4.37 -25.34
C ASP A 241 3.81 -5.05 -25.04
N ILE A 242 4.02 -5.50 -23.79
CA ILE A 242 5.24 -6.23 -23.40
C ILE A 242 5.37 -7.58 -24.11
N ARG A 243 4.26 -8.27 -24.34
CA ARG A 243 4.27 -9.56 -25.02
C ARG A 243 4.58 -9.43 -26.51
N ASP A 244 4.10 -8.35 -27.13
CA ASP A 244 4.15 -8.16 -28.58
C ASP A 244 5.47 -7.48 -29.02
N ASN A 245 6.26 -6.93 -28.08
CA ASN A 245 7.59 -6.36 -28.30
C ASN A 245 8.72 -7.34 -27.94
#